data_c4fad3ca9fc252e04fe9b9419b32818c
#
_entry.id   c4fad3ca9fc252e04fe9b9419b32818c
#
_cell.length_a   1.000
_cell.length_b   1.000
_cell.length_c   1.000
_cell.angle_alpha   90.00
_cell.angle_beta   90.00
_cell.angle_gamma   90.00
#
_symmetry.space_group_name_H-M   'P 1'
#
loop_
_entity.id
_entity.type
_entity.pdbx_description
1 polymer ?
#
loop_
_entity_poly.entity_id
_entity_poly.type
_entity_poly.pdbx_seq_one_letter_code
_entity_poly.pdbx_strand_id
1 'polypeptide(L)'
;ALRSGDELWAGCWGGGLAGIDISDIKNPKTFCHYDYHPPVREVSHTFMRVPFKVAGREIALAIDEEGSSPYVGQMHAYMWVFDVEDRTNPKPISTFSMEEGDSPYAKMAINSGERFGAHQFREKMTDTLVYATWFAGGLRIVDIADPMLPTEVGSFIPEPSTGRDGVKGHQSVQSNDVDLDDRGIIYLLDRSKGLDVIEYTPHA
;
A
#
# COMPACT_ATOMS: atom_id res chain seq x y z
N ALA A 1 4.00 -12.06 -1.60
CA ALA A 1 3.31 -12.87 -0.58
C ALA A 1 4.01 -12.71 0.77
N LEU A 2 3.25 -12.52 1.83
CA LEU A 2 3.73 -12.33 3.18
C LEU A 2 3.35 -13.51 4.07
N ARG A 3 4.26 -13.93 4.93
CA ARG A 3 4.05 -15.07 5.82
C ARG A 3 3.50 -14.62 7.17
N SER A 4 2.45 -15.29 7.65
CA SER A 4 1.90 -15.17 9.00
C SER A 4 1.73 -16.56 9.60
N GLY A 5 2.66 -17.01 10.47
CA GLY A 5 2.67 -18.38 10.97
C GLY A 5 2.79 -19.42 9.84
N ASP A 6 1.82 -20.30 9.73
CA ASP A 6 1.73 -21.30 8.66
C ASP A 6 0.81 -20.88 7.49
N GLU A 7 0.66 -19.59 7.30
CA GLU A 7 -0.13 -19.00 6.20
C GLU A 7 0.73 -18.08 5.34
N LEU A 8 0.47 -18.06 4.03
CA LEU A 8 0.91 -17.02 3.10
C LEU A 8 -0.30 -16.20 2.67
N TRP A 9 -0.14 -14.88 2.67
CA TRP A 9 -1.10 -13.90 2.20
C TRP A 9 -0.50 -13.19 0.99
N ALA A 10 -1.16 -13.27 -0.16
CA ALA A 10 -0.58 -12.88 -1.44
C ALA A 10 -1.50 -11.98 -2.25
N GLY A 11 -0.98 -10.84 -2.73
CA GLY A 11 -1.53 -10.14 -3.88
C GLY A 11 -1.09 -10.86 -5.16
N CYS A 12 -2.04 -11.13 -6.04
CA CYS A 12 -1.84 -11.94 -7.24
C CYS A 12 -2.09 -11.15 -8.54
N TRP A 13 -1.84 -9.85 -8.50
CA TRP A 13 -2.08 -8.94 -9.63
C TRP A 13 -3.54 -9.00 -10.09
N GLY A 14 -3.78 -9.16 -11.39
CA GLY A 14 -5.12 -9.34 -11.95
C GLY A 14 -5.84 -10.62 -11.50
N GLY A 15 -5.21 -11.44 -10.67
CA GLY A 15 -5.82 -12.62 -10.03
C GLY A 15 -6.37 -12.35 -8.62
N GLY A 16 -6.38 -11.08 -8.17
CA GLY A 16 -6.91 -10.71 -6.86
C GLY A 16 -6.01 -11.10 -5.69
N LEU A 17 -6.59 -11.56 -4.60
CA LEU A 17 -5.92 -11.88 -3.33
C LEU A 17 -6.06 -13.37 -3.04
N ALA A 18 -5.02 -13.97 -2.46
CA ALA A 18 -5.04 -15.37 -2.05
C ALA A 18 -4.47 -15.57 -0.65
N GLY A 19 -5.08 -16.50 0.11
CA GLY A 19 -4.56 -17.04 1.35
C GLY A 19 -4.21 -18.52 1.15
N ILE A 20 -3.02 -18.92 1.58
CA ILE A 20 -2.46 -20.25 1.33
C ILE A 20 -1.98 -20.84 2.65
N ASP A 21 -2.50 -22.00 3.02
CA ASP A 21 -2.02 -22.80 4.13
C ASP A 21 -0.73 -23.54 3.73
N ILE A 22 0.33 -23.31 4.46
CA ILE A 22 1.67 -23.89 4.27
C ILE A 22 2.11 -24.73 5.47
N SER A 23 1.18 -25.17 6.35
CA SER A 23 1.46 -26.06 7.46
C SER A 23 2.11 -27.36 6.99
N ASP A 24 1.73 -27.86 5.81
CA ASP A 24 2.50 -28.83 5.03
C ASP A 24 3.07 -28.15 3.78
N ILE A 25 4.32 -27.70 3.88
CA ILE A 25 5.01 -26.99 2.79
C ILE A 25 5.13 -27.81 1.48
N LYS A 26 5.00 -29.14 1.56
CA LYS A 26 5.04 -30.00 0.39
C LYS A 26 3.67 -30.09 -0.31
N ASN A 27 2.61 -29.77 0.40
CA ASN A 27 1.23 -29.80 -0.09
C ASN A 27 0.48 -28.53 0.32
N PRO A 28 0.87 -27.34 -0.17
CA PRO A 28 0.20 -26.08 0.17
C PRO A 28 -1.25 -26.10 -0.33
N LYS A 29 -2.15 -25.47 0.43
CA LYS A 29 -3.59 -25.43 0.09
C LYS A 29 -4.08 -23.99 0.15
N THR A 30 -4.70 -23.53 -0.93
CA THR A 30 -5.42 -22.26 -0.93
C THR A 30 -6.65 -22.37 -0.04
N PHE A 31 -6.77 -21.51 0.98
CA PHE A 31 -7.94 -21.47 1.84
C PHE A 31 -8.89 -20.33 1.49
N CYS A 32 -8.41 -19.26 0.83
CA CYS A 32 -9.26 -18.20 0.29
C CYS A 32 -8.71 -17.68 -1.02
N HIS A 33 -9.62 -17.14 -1.82
CA HIS A 33 -9.34 -16.38 -3.02
C HIS A 33 -10.41 -15.28 -3.10
N TYR A 34 -9.98 -14.03 -3.24
CA TYR A 34 -10.87 -12.89 -3.39
C TYR A 34 -10.44 -12.06 -4.59
N ASP A 35 -11.30 -12.06 -5.62
CA ASP A 35 -11.07 -11.31 -6.84
C ASP A 35 -12.09 -10.17 -6.95
N TYR A 36 -11.61 -8.95 -7.13
CA TYR A 36 -12.42 -7.75 -7.31
C TYR A 36 -12.27 -7.12 -8.71
N HIS A 37 -11.68 -7.88 -9.65
CA HIS A 37 -11.53 -7.48 -11.03
C HIS A 37 -12.52 -8.22 -11.95
N PRO A 38 -13.21 -7.53 -12.89
CA PRO A 38 -13.67 -6.17 -12.79
C PRO A 38 -14.68 -6.02 -11.63
N PRO A 39 -15.02 -4.82 -11.10
CA PRO A 39 -14.90 -3.52 -11.78
C PRO A 39 -13.66 -2.70 -11.40
N VAL A 40 -12.85 -3.13 -10.41
CA VAL A 40 -11.65 -2.40 -10.05
C VAL A 40 -10.57 -2.64 -11.10
N ARG A 41 -9.93 -1.56 -11.56
CA ARG A 41 -8.97 -1.60 -12.66
C ARG A 41 -7.57 -1.98 -12.20
N GLU A 42 -7.16 -1.44 -11.05
CA GLU A 42 -5.78 -1.55 -10.58
C GLU A 42 -5.51 -2.93 -9.97
N VAL A 43 -4.27 -3.37 -10.04
CA VAL A 43 -3.88 -4.74 -9.73
C VAL A 43 -3.56 -4.92 -8.25
N SER A 44 -3.93 -6.06 -7.66
CA SER A 44 -3.59 -6.41 -6.28
C SER A 44 -2.09 -6.62 -6.12
N HIS A 45 -1.40 -5.76 -5.37
CA HIS A 45 0.05 -5.84 -5.20
C HIS A 45 0.43 -6.63 -3.95
N THR A 46 0.00 -6.19 -2.78
CA THR A 46 0.38 -6.81 -1.50
C THR A 46 -0.87 -7.12 -0.67
N PHE A 47 -0.86 -8.29 0.00
CA PHE A 47 -1.89 -8.71 0.93
C PHE A 47 -1.22 -9.22 2.21
N MET A 48 -1.62 -8.68 3.38
CA MET A 48 -0.99 -8.94 4.67
C MET A 48 -2.03 -9.13 5.76
N ARG A 49 -1.92 -10.19 6.54
CA ARG A 49 -2.65 -10.30 7.80
C ARG A 49 -1.99 -9.42 8.87
N VAL A 50 -2.78 -8.58 9.53
CA VAL A 50 -2.32 -7.80 10.69
C VAL A 50 -2.02 -8.76 11.84
N PRO A 51 -0.85 -8.67 12.51
CA PRO A 51 -0.41 -9.67 13.47
C PRO A 51 -1.10 -9.59 14.85
N PHE A 52 -2.06 -8.68 15.02
CA PHE A 52 -2.84 -8.45 16.23
C PHE A 52 -4.28 -8.05 15.87
N LYS A 53 -5.19 -8.13 16.84
CA LYS A 53 -6.58 -7.68 16.64
C LYS A 53 -6.67 -6.16 16.66
N VAL A 54 -7.39 -5.59 15.70
CA VAL A 54 -7.70 -4.17 15.62
C VAL A 54 -9.18 -3.97 15.97
N ALA A 55 -9.48 -3.15 16.98
CA ALA A 55 -10.83 -2.99 17.54
C ALA A 55 -11.54 -4.33 17.82
N GLY A 56 -10.76 -5.34 18.28
CA GLY A 56 -11.27 -6.67 18.59
C GLY A 56 -11.44 -7.62 17.39
N ARG A 57 -11.15 -7.18 16.15
CA ARG A 57 -11.32 -7.93 14.90
C ARG A 57 -10.00 -8.48 14.35
N GLU A 58 -10.05 -9.62 13.70
CA GLU A 58 -8.96 -10.10 12.83
C GLU A 58 -9.02 -9.31 11.52
N ILE A 59 -7.94 -8.61 11.20
CA ILE A 59 -7.85 -7.72 10.05
C ILE A 59 -6.75 -8.19 9.11
N ALA A 60 -6.98 -8.02 7.81
CA ALA A 60 -5.95 -8.04 6.79
C ALA A 60 -6.00 -6.74 5.97
N LEU A 61 -4.85 -6.34 5.47
CA LEU A 61 -4.70 -5.20 4.58
C LEU A 61 -4.31 -5.67 3.19
N ALA A 62 -4.89 -5.06 2.17
CA ALA A 62 -4.37 -5.17 0.82
C ALA A 62 -4.09 -3.78 0.27
N ILE A 63 -3.17 -3.69 -0.67
CA ILE A 63 -2.89 -2.47 -1.41
C ILE A 63 -2.75 -2.83 -2.88
N ASP A 64 -3.35 -2.01 -3.73
CA ASP A 64 -3.24 -2.13 -5.18
C ASP A 64 -2.00 -1.40 -5.67
N GLU A 65 -1.46 -1.82 -6.81
CA GLU A 65 -0.44 -1.05 -7.53
C GLU A 65 -1.07 -0.29 -8.69
N GLU A 66 -0.94 1.03 -8.66
CA GLU A 66 -1.32 1.84 -9.82
C GLU A 66 -0.50 1.45 -11.04
N GLY A 67 -1.17 1.09 -12.12
CA GLY A 67 -0.54 0.78 -13.39
C GLY A 67 0.00 2.03 -14.07
N SER A 68 -0.79 2.67 -14.92
CA SER A 68 -0.51 3.97 -15.52
C SER A 68 -1.66 4.93 -15.20
N SER A 69 -1.36 6.21 -15.04
CA SER A 69 -2.34 7.25 -14.76
C SER A 69 -2.57 8.11 -16.01
N PRO A 70 -3.23 7.59 -17.08
CA PRO A 70 -3.32 8.31 -18.35
C PRO A 70 -4.32 9.48 -18.34
N TYR A 71 -5.20 9.56 -17.34
CA TYR A 71 -6.25 10.57 -17.30
C TYR A 71 -6.44 11.15 -15.91
N VAL A 72 -6.58 12.45 -15.82
CA VAL A 72 -7.02 13.16 -14.62
C VAL A 72 -8.45 12.74 -14.28
N GLY A 73 -8.74 12.51 -13.00
CA GLY A 73 -10.07 12.11 -12.52
C GLY A 73 -10.42 10.63 -12.74
N GLN A 74 -9.46 9.80 -13.15
CA GLN A 74 -9.67 8.35 -13.16
C GLN A 74 -9.71 7.78 -11.75
N MET A 75 -10.24 6.58 -11.59
CA MET A 75 -10.09 5.81 -10.36
C MET A 75 -8.62 5.38 -10.22
N HIS A 76 -8.02 5.68 -9.09
CA HIS A 76 -6.64 5.34 -8.74
C HIS A 76 -6.57 4.09 -7.85
N ALA A 77 -5.39 3.51 -7.75
CA ALA A 77 -5.10 2.43 -6.80
C ALA A 77 -5.22 2.93 -5.35
N TYR A 78 -5.69 2.06 -4.46
CA TYR A 78 -5.92 2.38 -3.06
C TYR A 78 -5.65 1.20 -2.13
N MET A 79 -5.71 1.44 -0.83
CA MET A 79 -5.57 0.43 0.21
C MET A 79 -6.95 -0.08 0.64
N TRP A 80 -7.03 -1.37 0.92
CA TRP A 80 -8.20 -2.08 1.40
C TRP A 80 -8.00 -2.57 2.83
N VAL A 81 -9.05 -2.52 3.62
CA VAL A 81 -9.12 -3.17 4.92
C VAL A 81 -10.14 -4.31 4.85
N PHE A 82 -9.73 -5.50 5.23
CA PHE A 82 -10.55 -6.70 5.23
C PHE A 82 -10.79 -7.20 6.66
N ASP A 83 -12.02 -7.57 6.98
CA ASP A 83 -12.34 -8.45 8.09
C ASP A 83 -12.04 -9.90 7.67
N VAL A 84 -11.21 -10.59 8.45
CA VAL A 84 -10.77 -11.96 8.20
C VAL A 84 -11.01 -12.87 9.41
N GLU A 85 -12.02 -12.56 10.24
CA GLU A 85 -12.46 -13.49 11.31
C GLU A 85 -12.80 -14.87 10.72
N ASP A 86 -13.41 -14.90 9.55
CA ASP A 86 -13.45 -16.07 8.67
C ASP A 86 -12.40 -15.92 7.57
N ARG A 87 -11.20 -16.46 7.80
CA ARG A 87 -10.09 -16.36 6.84
C ARG A 87 -10.37 -16.99 5.48
N THR A 88 -11.39 -17.87 5.39
CA THR A 88 -11.79 -18.51 4.13
C THR A 88 -12.69 -17.61 3.28
N ASN A 89 -13.23 -16.55 3.88
CA ASN A 89 -14.15 -15.61 3.24
C ASN A 89 -13.82 -14.16 3.65
N PRO A 90 -12.69 -13.60 3.21
CA PRO A 90 -12.30 -12.21 3.48
C PRO A 90 -13.40 -11.24 3.05
N LYS A 91 -13.73 -10.28 3.92
CA LYS A 91 -14.76 -9.27 3.62
C LYS A 91 -14.14 -7.89 3.61
N PRO A 92 -14.14 -7.15 2.48
CA PRO A 92 -13.72 -5.76 2.48
C PRO A 92 -14.69 -4.96 3.35
N ILE A 93 -14.15 -4.18 4.29
CA ILE A 93 -14.95 -3.38 5.24
C ILE A 93 -14.72 -1.88 5.07
N SER A 94 -13.57 -1.50 4.56
CA SER A 94 -13.26 -0.09 4.23
C SER A 94 -12.11 -0.01 3.24
N THR A 95 -11.88 1.20 2.73
CA THR A 95 -10.74 1.55 1.88
C THR A 95 -10.15 2.88 2.32
N PHE A 96 -8.88 3.10 1.98
CA PHE A 96 -8.23 4.40 2.06
C PHE A 96 -7.68 4.77 0.69
N SER A 97 -8.01 5.96 0.21
CA SER A 97 -7.55 6.50 -1.06
C SER A 97 -7.14 7.96 -0.91
N MET A 98 -6.38 8.45 -1.88
CA MET A 98 -6.02 9.85 -1.99
C MET A 98 -6.74 10.48 -3.17
N GLU A 99 -7.03 11.77 -3.04
CA GLU A 99 -7.47 12.61 -4.15
C GLU A 99 -6.26 13.22 -4.87
N GLU A 100 -6.38 13.48 -6.18
CA GLU A 100 -5.31 14.15 -6.94
C GLU A 100 -4.93 15.53 -6.37
N GLY A 101 -5.86 16.17 -5.65
CA GLY A 101 -5.63 17.45 -4.96
C GLY A 101 -4.68 17.36 -3.77
N ASP A 102 -4.45 16.16 -3.23
CA ASP A 102 -3.61 15.95 -2.05
C ASP A 102 -2.11 15.86 -2.38
N SER A 103 -1.76 15.94 -3.68
CA SER A 103 -0.37 16.02 -4.12
C SER A 103 -0.14 17.14 -5.13
N PRO A 104 0.87 18.00 -4.92
CA PRO A 104 1.24 19.02 -5.89
C PRO A 104 1.77 18.43 -7.22
N TYR A 105 2.13 17.14 -7.22
CA TYR A 105 2.75 16.45 -8.36
C TYR A 105 1.79 15.51 -9.11
N ALA A 106 0.55 15.31 -8.64
CA ALA A 106 -0.40 14.39 -9.25
C ALA A 106 -0.63 14.69 -10.74
N LYS A 107 -0.97 15.96 -11.08
CA LYS A 107 -1.20 16.37 -12.47
C LYS A 107 0.06 16.24 -13.34
N MET A 108 1.23 16.51 -12.77
CA MET A 108 2.50 16.34 -13.48
C MET A 108 2.72 14.86 -13.82
N ALA A 109 2.54 13.96 -12.86
CA ALA A 109 2.67 12.52 -13.04
C ALA A 109 1.70 12.03 -14.14
N ILE A 110 0.42 12.35 -14.01
CA ILE A 110 -0.62 11.91 -14.95
C ILE A 110 -0.31 12.43 -16.38
N ASN A 111 0.03 13.70 -16.53
CA ASN A 111 0.33 14.29 -17.83
C ASN A 111 1.61 13.76 -18.48
N SER A 112 2.55 13.25 -17.69
CA SER A 112 3.78 12.62 -18.20
C SER A 112 3.65 11.11 -18.40
N GLY A 113 2.48 10.52 -18.08
CA GLY A 113 2.24 9.07 -18.14
C GLY A 113 2.90 8.31 -17.00
N GLU A 114 3.25 9.03 -15.93
CA GLU A 114 3.77 8.45 -14.68
C GLU A 114 2.61 8.11 -13.74
N ARG A 115 2.90 7.48 -12.60
CA ARG A 115 1.91 6.95 -11.68
C ARG A 115 1.63 7.92 -10.54
N PHE A 116 0.37 7.94 -10.06
CA PHE A 116 -0.03 8.74 -8.91
C PHE A 116 -0.50 7.89 -7.73
N GLY A 117 -1.28 6.85 -7.95
CA GLY A 117 -1.98 6.06 -6.95
C GLY A 117 -1.09 5.20 -6.03
N ALA A 118 -1.72 4.32 -5.29
CA ALA A 118 -1.06 3.47 -4.30
C ALA A 118 -0.05 2.49 -4.91
N HIS A 119 0.89 2.00 -4.08
CA HIS A 119 1.83 0.96 -4.48
C HIS A 119 2.11 -0.05 -3.37
N GLN A 120 2.71 0.36 -2.25
CA GLN A 120 3.18 -0.57 -1.24
C GLN A 120 3.01 0.00 0.17
N PHE A 121 2.76 -0.86 1.15
CA PHE A 121 2.86 -0.51 2.55
C PHE A 121 4.00 -1.28 3.22
N ARG A 122 4.46 -0.78 4.37
CA ARG A 122 5.41 -1.49 5.21
C ARG A 122 4.87 -2.86 5.56
N GLU A 123 5.64 -3.91 5.31
CA GLU A 123 5.24 -5.31 5.48
C GLU A 123 5.28 -5.81 6.94
N LYS A 124 5.58 -4.92 7.88
CA LYS A 124 5.66 -5.24 9.32
C LYS A 124 4.86 -4.21 10.11
N MET A 125 3.89 -4.66 10.88
CA MET A 125 3.09 -3.82 11.77
C MET A 125 3.34 -4.14 13.23
N THR A 126 3.47 -3.10 14.06
CA THR A 126 3.64 -3.19 15.52
C THR A 126 2.52 -2.45 16.27
N ASP A 127 1.78 -1.62 15.58
CA ASP A 127 0.66 -0.80 16.04
C ASP A 127 -0.34 -0.58 14.90
N THR A 128 -1.31 0.30 15.07
CA THR A 128 -2.37 0.57 14.08
C THR A 128 -1.95 1.51 12.96
N LEU A 129 -0.71 1.97 12.93
CA LEU A 129 -0.21 2.86 11.88
C LEU A 129 0.28 2.07 10.68
N VAL A 130 -0.31 2.34 9.54
CA VAL A 130 0.09 1.80 8.23
C VAL A 130 0.90 2.87 7.50
N TYR A 131 2.16 2.57 7.24
CA TYR A 131 3.03 3.41 6.44
C TYR A 131 2.96 2.91 5.00
N ALA A 132 2.44 3.73 4.09
CA ALA A 132 2.20 3.29 2.72
C ALA A 132 2.65 4.34 1.69
N THR A 133 3.08 3.88 0.53
CA THR A 133 3.52 4.73 -0.56
C THR A 133 2.43 4.86 -1.62
N TRP A 134 2.25 6.10 -2.05
CA TRP A 134 1.53 6.48 -3.27
C TRP A 134 2.55 7.11 -4.20
N PHE A 135 2.74 6.60 -5.39
CA PHE A 135 3.78 7.08 -6.30
C PHE A 135 4.01 8.60 -6.27
N ALA A 136 3.26 9.40 -7.01
CA ALA A 136 3.37 10.86 -6.93
C ALA A 136 2.64 11.46 -5.71
N GLY A 137 1.96 10.65 -4.93
CA GLY A 137 1.35 11.00 -3.65
C GLY A 137 2.32 10.95 -2.47
N GLY A 138 3.49 10.34 -2.61
CA GLY A 138 4.50 10.24 -1.55
C GLY A 138 4.18 9.17 -0.50
N LEU A 139 4.67 9.37 0.72
CA LEU A 139 4.36 8.58 1.91
C LEU A 139 3.04 9.05 2.53
N ARG A 140 2.21 8.10 2.94
CA ARG A 140 1.03 8.32 3.78
C ARG A 140 1.12 7.45 5.02
N ILE A 141 0.77 8.02 6.17
CA ILE A 141 0.67 7.32 7.45
C ILE A 141 -0.82 7.30 7.78
N VAL A 142 -1.39 6.10 7.79
CA VAL A 142 -2.83 5.87 7.95
C VAL A 142 -3.07 5.10 9.23
N ASP A 143 -3.86 5.66 10.15
CA ASP A 143 -4.30 4.96 11.35
C ASP A 143 -5.54 4.12 11.05
N ILE A 144 -5.47 2.83 11.37
CA ILE A 144 -6.56 1.86 11.26
C ILE A 144 -7.10 1.44 12.64
N ALA A 145 -6.89 2.23 13.69
CA ALA A 145 -7.43 1.94 15.04
C ALA A 145 -8.95 1.73 15.00
N ASP A 146 -9.67 2.48 14.15
CA ASP A 146 -11.00 2.12 13.67
C ASP A 146 -10.87 1.53 12.25
N PRO A 147 -10.96 0.19 12.07
CA PRO A 147 -10.77 -0.42 10.77
C PRO A 147 -11.93 -0.14 9.79
N MET A 148 -13.04 0.45 10.26
CA MET A 148 -14.15 0.91 9.41
C MET A 148 -13.92 2.32 8.87
N LEU A 149 -12.98 3.09 9.46
CA LEU A 149 -12.70 4.48 9.10
C LEU A 149 -11.18 4.77 9.15
N PRO A 150 -10.38 4.19 8.22
CA PRO A 150 -8.96 4.52 8.13
C PRO A 150 -8.75 6.02 7.96
N THR A 151 -7.86 6.61 8.75
CA THR A 151 -7.65 8.07 8.79
C THR A 151 -6.18 8.40 8.56
N GLU A 152 -5.89 9.32 7.63
CA GLU A 152 -4.52 9.84 7.47
C GLU A 152 -4.14 10.68 8.69
N VAL A 153 -2.99 10.36 9.28
CA VAL A 153 -2.44 11.04 10.45
C VAL A 153 -1.08 11.68 10.18
N GLY A 154 -0.51 11.43 9.01
CA GLY A 154 0.73 12.06 8.56
C GLY A 154 1.03 11.78 7.10
N SER A 155 1.82 12.65 6.50
CA SER A 155 2.25 12.50 5.11
C SER A 155 3.61 13.17 4.86
N PHE A 156 4.30 12.67 3.84
CA PHE A 156 5.51 13.30 3.33
C PHE A 156 5.59 13.09 1.82
N ILE A 157 5.74 14.17 1.07
CA ILE A 157 5.89 14.11 -0.39
C ILE A 157 7.28 14.63 -0.73
N PRO A 158 8.20 13.77 -1.22
CA PRO A 158 9.53 14.20 -1.66
C PRO A 158 9.46 15.22 -2.79
N GLU A 159 10.53 15.97 -2.99
CA GLU A 159 10.66 16.77 -4.21
C GLU A 159 11.04 15.87 -5.41
N PRO A 160 10.57 16.20 -6.63
CA PRO A 160 10.96 15.46 -7.83
C PRO A 160 12.47 15.44 -8.02
N SER A 161 12.98 14.33 -8.55
CA SER A 161 14.39 14.21 -8.91
C SER A 161 14.66 14.87 -10.26
N THR A 162 15.80 15.54 -10.37
CA THR A 162 16.31 16.01 -11.67
C THR A 162 16.96 14.89 -12.49
N GLY A 163 17.01 13.65 -11.96
CA GLY A 163 17.71 12.51 -12.55
C GLY A 163 19.16 12.44 -12.10
N ARG A 164 19.87 11.42 -12.55
CA ARG A 164 21.32 11.24 -12.38
C ARG A 164 22.02 11.41 -13.72
N ASP A 165 23.30 11.73 -13.70
CA ASP A 165 24.12 11.81 -14.93
C ASP A 165 23.95 10.59 -15.81
N GLY A 166 23.45 10.80 -17.03
CA GLY A 166 23.20 9.74 -18.01
C GLY A 166 21.93 8.92 -17.81
N VAL A 167 21.16 9.16 -16.75
CA VAL A 167 19.88 8.49 -16.50
C VAL A 167 18.75 9.51 -16.45
N LYS A 168 17.81 9.40 -17.36
CA LYS A 168 16.57 10.23 -17.32
C LYS A 168 15.72 9.75 -16.15
N GLY A 169 15.53 10.60 -15.15
CA GLY A 169 14.60 10.35 -14.04
C GLY A 169 13.15 10.53 -14.45
N HIS A 170 12.23 10.17 -13.55
CA HIS A 170 10.83 10.54 -13.64
C HIS A 170 10.67 12.06 -13.47
N GLN A 171 9.66 12.64 -14.09
CA GLN A 171 9.37 14.08 -13.97
C GLN A 171 8.71 14.41 -12.64
N SER A 172 7.98 13.45 -12.06
CA SER A 172 7.35 13.55 -10.75
C SER A 172 7.99 12.60 -9.74
N VAL A 173 7.60 12.76 -8.49
CA VAL A 173 7.86 11.80 -7.41
C VAL A 173 7.29 10.44 -7.78
N GLN A 174 8.04 9.39 -7.49
CA GLN A 174 7.60 8.00 -7.66
C GLN A 174 8.00 7.20 -6.41
N SER A 175 7.40 7.58 -5.26
CA SER A 175 7.62 6.88 -3.98
C SER A 175 7.18 5.42 -4.12
N ASN A 176 8.11 4.51 -3.82
CA ASN A 176 7.97 3.12 -4.22
C ASN A 176 7.82 2.16 -3.03
N ASP A 177 8.63 2.36 -1.98
CA ASP A 177 8.65 1.46 -0.84
C ASP A 177 9.01 2.20 0.44
N VAL A 178 8.67 1.61 1.59
CA VAL A 178 8.90 2.21 2.91
C VAL A 178 9.21 1.14 3.95
N ASP A 179 10.19 1.41 4.80
CA ASP A 179 10.44 0.64 6.03
C ASP A 179 10.77 1.55 7.21
N LEU A 180 10.69 1.01 8.41
CA LEU A 180 11.04 1.67 9.65
C LEU A 180 12.05 0.83 10.43
N ASP A 181 13.01 1.50 11.06
CA ASP A 181 13.88 0.87 12.03
C ASP A 181 13.24 0.84 13.45
N ASP A 182 13.96 0.20 14.40
CA ASP A 182 13.48 0.06 15.79
C ASP A 182 13.43 1.40 16.57
N ARG A 183 13.95 2.47 16.01
CA ARG A 183 13.87 3.84 16.55
C ARG A 183 12.66 4.61 16.03
N GLY A 184 11.92 4.04 15.09
CA GLY A 184 10.82 4.70 14.40
C GLY A 184 11.24 5.62 13.25
N ILE A 185 12.52 5.56 12.85
CA ILE A 185 13.00 6.31 11.69
C ILE A 185 12.48 5.64 10.42
N ILE A 186 11.86 6.43 9.56
CA ILE A 186 11.24 6.00 8.31
C ILE A 186 12.26 6.13 7.18
N TYR A 187 12.36 5.10 6.37
CA TYR A 187 13.18 5.03 5.15
C TYR A 187 12.24 4.94 3.96
N LEU A 188 12.11 6.03 3.21
CA LEU A 188 11.24 6.13 2.05
C LEU A 188 12.08 6.04 0.77
N LEU A 189 11.80 5.04 -0.05
CA LEU A 189 12.48 4.82 -1.32
C LEU A 189 11.68 5.43 -2.47
N ASP A 190 12.31 6.30 -3.25
CA ASP A 190 11.80 6.80 -4.52
C ASP A 190 12.55 6.18 -5.71
N ARG A 191 11.84 5.86 -6.80
CA ARG A 191 12.44 5.21 -7.99
C ARG A 191 13.54 6.02 -8.66
N SER A 192 13.50 7.34 -8.55
CA SER A 192 14.43 8.24 -9.24
C SER A 192 15.28 9.08 -8.31
N LYS A 193 14.74 9.47 -7.15
CA LYS A 193 15.43 10.33 -6.19
C LYS A 193 16.38 9.56 -5.29
N GLY A 194 16.05 8.35 -4.92
CA GLY A 194 16.81 7.52 -4.00
C GLY A 194 16.10 7.34 -2.65
N LEU A 195 16.74 7.67 -1.52
CA LEU A 195 16.25 7.40 -0.18
C LEU A 195 16.09 8.71 0.61
N ASP A 196 14.91 8.91 1.17
CA ASP A 196 14.66 9.92 2.20
C ASP A 196 14.63 9.24 3.58
N VAL A 197 15.22 9.89 4.58
CA VAL A 197 15.24 9.45 5.98
C VAL A 197 14.44 10.46 6.80
N ILE A 198 13.35 10.00 7.40
CA ILE A 198 12.29 10.87 7.93
C ILE A 198 11.95 10.43 9.36
N GLU A 199 11.60 11.37 10.20
CA GLU A 199 11.01 11.13 11.52
C GLU A 199 9.55 11.61 11.52
N TYR A 200 8.64 10.76 12.01
CA TYR A 200 7.24 11.11 12.21
C TYR A 200 7.03 11.58 13.65
N THR A 201 6.54 12.80 13.79
CA THR A 201 6.14 13.36 15.09
C THR A 201 4.63 13.53 15.08
N PRO A 202 3.87 12.70 15.83
CA PRO A 202 2.42 12.87 15.96
C PRO A 202 2.09 14.27 16.48
N HIS A 203 1.10 14.92 15.88
CA HIS A 203 0.55 16.14 16.43
C HIS A 203 -0.22 15.81 17.71
N ALA A 204 0.06 16.55 18.79
CA ALA A 204 -0.61 16.43 20.10
C ALA A 204 -2.06 16.92 20.04
#